data_3d5c3bc1344fc7f1479213e7417b1108
#
_entry.id   3d5c3bc1344fc7f1479213e7417b1108
#
_cell.length_a   1.000
_cell.length_b   1.000
_cell.length_c   1.000
_cell.angle_alpha   90.00
_cell.angle_beta   90.00
_cell.angle_gamma   90.00
#
_symmetry.space_group_name_H-M   'P 1'
#
loop_
_entity.id
_entity.type
_entity.pdbx_description
1 polymer ?
#
loop_
_entity_poly.entity_id
_entity_poly.type
_entity_poly.pdbx_seq_one_letter_code
_entity_poly.pdbx_strand_id
1 'polypeptide(L)'
;KNWVIITEKDGVEKTEIFTHLVVCNGHHWLPRLPQYPGEFIGKFMHSHDFKKAEPFRDQRIFVIGGGNSACDVAVETSRVSKKTSISWRRGYRIVPKFLFGKPSDIVAARMAFLPTKLKFFLSELSVKIFSGSNKMYGLQEPKHAITATHPTINEELLYKVRHGKVFPKPDIDHFDGKNVHFKDGSMEEFDTIIACTGYILEHPFFRKDFLNYSEGDVPLYLKMLHEKYDNLYFVGMFQPLGIKVVNEEIFVTCRDQLVKLHDYNGDMETDFYE
;
A
#
# COMPACT_ATOMS: atom_id res chain seq x y z
N LYS A 1 -25.11 -24.35 -7.28
CA LYS A 1 -24.21 -24.92 -6.24
C LYS A 1 -24.37 -24.06 -5.00
N ASN A 2 -24.33 -24.68 -3.80
CA ASN A 2 -24.42 -23.97 -2.52
C ASN A 2 -23.05 -23.94 -1.84
N TRP A 3 -22.85 -22.95 -0.97
CA TRP A 3 -21.68 -22.81 -0.11
C TRP A 3 -22.00 -23.41 1.26
N VAL A 4 -21.13 -24.26 1.75
CA VAL A 4 -21.18 -24.77 3.12
C VAL A 4 -20.14 -24.01 3.92
N ILE A 5 -20.58 -23.23 4.89
CA ILE A 5 -19.73 -22.41 5.75
C ILE A 5 -19.69 -23.03 7.14
N ILE A 6 -18.49 -23.32 7.59
CA ILE A 6 -18.22 -23.79 8.96
C ILE A 6 -17.59 -22.64 9.72
N THR A 7 -18.22 -22.22 10.79
CA THR A 7 -17.72 -21.19 11.69
C THR A 7 -17.50 -21.77 13.07
N GLU A 8 -16.45 -21.32 13.75
CA GLU A 8 -16.17 -21.65 15.15
C GLU A 8 -16.21 -20.38 15.99
N LYS A 9 -16.97 -20.43 17.09
CA LYS A 9 -17.00 -19.38 18.09
C LYS A 9 -17.02 -20.01 19.48
N ASP A 10 -16.09 -19.63 20.33
CA ASP A 10 -15.95 -20.11 21.71
C ASP A 10 -15.90 -21.68 21.81
N GLY A 11 -15.24 -22.32 20.83
CA GLY A 11 -15.09 -23.75 20.70
C GLY A 11 -16.36 -24.49 20.19
N VAL A 12 -17.37 -23.73 19.75
CA VAL A 12 -18.62 -24.32 19.20
C VAL A 12 -18.59 -24.10 17.67
N GLU A 13 -18.59 -25.20 16.93
CA GLU A 13 -18.74 -25.20 15.49
C GLU A 13 -20.20 -25.07 15.06
N LYS A 14 -20.44 -24.25 14.03
CA LYS A 14 -21.73 -24.10 13.36
C LYS A 14 -21.56 -24.28 11.86
N THR A 15 -22.36 -25.14 11.27
CA THR A 15 -22.38 -25.34 9.81
C THR A 15 -23.68 -24.74 9.25
N GLU A 16 -23.52 -23.88 8.22
CA GLU A 16 -24.64 -23.25 7.53
C GLU A 16 -24.48 -23.34 6.01
N ILE A 17 -25.61 -23.35 5.30
CA ILE A 17 -25.63 -23.46 3.83
C ILE A 17 -26.20 -22.18 3.26
N PHE A 18 -25.44 -21.59 2.29
CA PHE A 18 -25.79 -20.35 1.60
C PHE A 18 -25.77 -20.53 0.10
N THR A 19 -26.63 -19.81 -0.60
CA THR A 19 -26.66 -19.79 -2.07
C THR A 19 -25.55 -18.95 -2.65
N HIS A 20 -25.14 -17.86 -1.97
CA HIS A 20 -24.12 -16.93 -2.40
C HIS A 20 -23.11 -16.69 -1.28
N LEU A 21 -21.84 -16.47 -1.65
CA LEU A 21 -20.77 -16.14 -0.72
C LEU A 21 -20.13 -14.81 -1.12
N VAL A 22 -20.10 -13.85 -0.19
CA VAL A 22 -19.44 -12.56 -0.36
C VAL A 22 -18.27 -12.47 0.62
N VAL A 23 -17.07 -12.41 0.08
CA VAL A 23 -15.82 -12.34 0.85
C VAL A 23 -15.43 -10.89 1.05
N CYS A 24 -15.45 -10.43 2.31
CA CYS A 24 -15.22 -9.03 2.69
C CYS A 24 -14.07 -8.88 3.73
N ASN A 25 -13.16 -9.84 3.82
CA ASN A 25 -12.09 -9.83 4.84
C ASN A 25 -10.98 -8.81 4.56
N GLY A 26 -10.98 -8.17 3.40
CA GLY A 26 -9.95 -7.22 2.98
C GLY A 26 -8.62 -7.90 2.64
N HIS A 27 -7.57 -7.09 2.45
CA HIS A 27 -6.25 -7.55 2.03
C HIS A 27 -5.09 -6.99 2.89
N HIS A 28 -5.38 -6.30 3.98
CA HIS A 28 -4.38 -5.70 4.89
C HIS A 28 -4.40 -6.36 6.28
N TRP A 29 -4.47 -7.69 6.35
CA TRP A 29 -4.54 -8.40 7.61
C TRP A 29 -3.35 -9.32 7.87
N LEU A 30 -2.66 -9.84 6.82
CA LEU A 30 -1.50 -10.71 6.96
C LEU A 30 -0.21 -9.92 6.66
N PRO A 31 0.57 -9.49 7.67
CA PRO A 31 1.80 -8.73 7.49
C PRO A 31 2.85 -9.49 6.69
N ARG A 32 3.50 -8.82 5.74
CA ARG A 32 4.67 -9.32 5.03
C ARG A 32 5.92 -8.87 5.78
N LEU A 33 6.55 -9.77 6.52
CA LEU A 33 7.82 -9.49 7.17
C LEU A 33 8.99 -9.67 6.19
N PRO A 34 9.92 -8.71 6.11
CA PRO A 34 11.10 -8.85 5.28
C PRO A 34 12.08 -9.82 5.93
N GLN A 35 12.83 -10.55 5.12
CA GLN A 35 13.90 -11.44 5.58
C GLN A 35 15.25 -10.85 5.17
N TYR A 36 16.15 -10.72 6.13
CA TYR A 36 17.54 -10.31 5.94
C TYR A 36 18.45 -11.30 6.63
N PRO A 37 19.70 -11.48 6.17
CA PRO A 37 20.69 -12.30 6.87
C PRO A 37 20.94 -11.79 8.29
N GLY A 38 21.32 -12.69 9.20
CA GLY A 38 21.62 -12.36 10.60
C GLY A 38 20.37 -12.25 11.48
N GLU A 39 20.57 -11.83 12.72
CA GLU A 39 19.51 -11.72 13.72
C GLU A 39 19.50 -10.31 14.34
N PHE A 40 18.31 -9.74 14.45
CA PHE A 40 18.09 -8.49 15.17
C PHE A 40 17.51 -8.79 16.56
N ILE A 41 18.24 -8.47 17.61
CA ILE A 41 17.86 -8.75 19.01
C ILE A 41 17.04 -7.62 19.66
N GLY A 42 16.85 -6.48 18.99
CA GLY A 42 15.96 -5.41 19.44
C GLY A 42 14.49 -5.75 19.18
N LYS A 43 13.60 -4.78 19.38
CA LYS A 43 12.18 -4.96 19.05
C LYS A 43 11.99 -4.91 17.54
N PHE A 44 11.47 -5.99 16.94
CA PHE A 44 11.09 -6.05 15.53
C PHE A 44 9.57 -6.18 15.42
N MET A 45 8.92 -5.28 14.69
CA MET A 45 7.46 -5.32 14.52
C MET A 45 7.05 -4.87 13.11
N HIS A 46 5.85 -5.27 12.70
CA HIS A 46 5.24 -4.73 11.47
C HIS A 46 4.41 -3.49 11.77
N SER A 47 4.26 -2.60 10.78
CA SER A 47 3.41 -1.39 10.89
C SER A 47 1.94 -1.71 11.17
N HIS A 48 1.49 -2.93 10.93
CA HIS A 48 0.16 -3.41 11.33
C HIS A 48 -0.11 -3.22 12.84
N ASP A 49 0.91 -3.43 13.67
CA ASP A 49 0.83 -3.34 15.13
C ASP A 49 1.18 -1.94 15.65
N PHE A 50 1.63 -1.04 14.78
CA PHE A 50 1.88 0.35 15.15
C PHE A 50 0.58 1.11 15.33
N LYS A 51 0.30 1.55 16.56
CA LYS A 51 -0.93 2.31 16.89
C LYS A 51 -0.66 3.77 17.27
N LYS A 52 0.47 4.02 17.93
CA LYS A 52 0.88 5.34 18.40
C LYS A 52 2.38 5.42 18.60
N ALA A 53 2.93 6.63 18.61
CA ALA A 53 4.36 6.85 18.67
C ALA A 53 4.94 6.89 20.10
N GLU A 54 4.15 7.18 21.13
CA GLU A 54 4.61 7.36 22.51
C GLU A 54 5.44 6.20 23.06
N PRO A 55 5.14 4.91 22.79
CA PRO A 55 5.96 3.80 23.28
C PRO A 55 7.40 3.79 22.75
N PHE A 56 7.69 4.57 21.73
CA PHE A 56 9.01 4.66 21.08
C PHE A 56 9.80 5.92 21.49
N ARG A 57 9.34 6.60 22.54
CA ARG A 57 10.02 7.78 23.10
C ARG A 57 11.47 7.45 23.45
N ASP A 58 12.38 8.37 23.06
CA ASP A 58 13.83 8.31 23.32
C ASP A 58 14.57 7.08 22.75
N GLN A 59 13.89 6.28 21.90
CA GLN A 59 14.49 5.15 21.20
C GLN A 59 15.09 5.55 19.85
N ARG A 60 16.03 4.75 19.36
CA ARG A 60 16.53 4.80 17.97
C ARG A 60 15.66 3.87 17.13
N ILE A 61 14.90 4.46 16.23
CA ILE A 61 13.90 3.77 15.41
C ILE A 61 14.39 3.62 13.98
N PHE A 62 14.24 2.43 13.44
CA PHE A 62 14.51 2.17 12.04
C PHE A 62 13.23 1.71 11.32
N VAL A 63 12.84 2.43 10.27
CA VAL A 63 11.66 2.14 9.47
C VAL A 63 12.09 1.53 8.14
N ILE A 64 11.57 0.34 7.82
CA ILE A 64 11.84 -0.37 6.57
C ILE A 64 10.65 -0.21 5.64
N GLY A 65 10.84 0.44 4.50
CA GLY A 65 9.82 0.65 3.47
C GLY A 65 9.72 2.10 3.03
N GLY A 66 9.02 2.34 1.92
CA GLY A 66 8.89 3.68 1.31
C GLY A 66 7.46 3.99 0.84
N GLY A 67 6.48 3.14 1.17
CA GLY A 67 5.06 3.41 0.94
C GLY A 67 4.45 4.36 1.97
N ASN A 68 3.15 4.64 1.83
CA ASN A 68 2.43 5.58 2.73
C ASN A 68 2.64 5.25 4.21
N SER A 69 2.45 3.98 4.60
CA SER A 69 2.64 3.56 6.00
C SER A 69 4.06 3.83 6.52
N ALA A 70 5.10 3.61 5.70
CA ALA A 70 6.47 3.87 6.10
C ALA A 70 6.73 5.36 6.32
N CYS A 71 6.20 6.21 5.44
CA CYS A 71 6.32 7.65 5.57
C CYS A 71 5.61 8.16 6.81
N ASP A 72 4.37 7.71 7.06
CA ASP A 72 3.59 8.12 8.23
C ASP A 72 4.23 7.64 9.54
N VAL A 73 4.68 6.38 9.60
CA VAL A 73 5.38 5.83 10.78
C VAL A 73 6.69 6.58 11.05
N ALA A 74 7.48 6.88 10.02
CA ALA A 74 8.72 7.63 10.18
C ALA A 74 8.47 9.06 10.67
N VAL A 75 7.44 9.72 10.14
CA VAL A 75 7.04 11.06 10.57
C VAL A 75 6.60 11.03 12.03
N GLU A 76 5.67 10.14 12.40
CA GLU A 76 5.14 10.08 13.75
C GLU A 76 6.20 9.70 14.78
N THR A 77 7.01 8.68 14.49
CA THR A 77 8.10 8.29 15.41
C THR A 77 9.15 9.39 15.56
N SER A 78 9.43 10.18 14.52
CA SER A 78 10.39 11.29 14.58
C SER A 78 10.00 12.42 15.53
N ARG A 79 8.75 12.44 16.01
CA ARG A 79 8.25 13.45 16.96
C ARG A 79 8.67 13.15 18.39
N VAL A 80 8.90 11.89 18.73
CA VAL A 80 9.12 11.43 20.11
C VAL A 80 10.42 10.65 20.29
N SER A 81 10.93 10.02 19.26
CA SER A 81 12.14 9.18 19.31
C SER A 81 13.41 10.02 19.49
N LYS A 82 14.45 9.39 19.98
CA LYS A 82 15.81 9.96 19.97
C LYS A 82 16.33 10.16 18.55
N LYS A 83 16.04 9.22 17.66
CA LYS A 83 16.41 9.26 16.24
C LYS A 83 15.49 8.34 15.46
N THR A 84 15.02 8.79 14.30
CA THR A 84 14.29 7.96 13.32
C THR A 84 15.08 7.89 12.04
N SER A 85 15.37 6.68 11.57
CA SER A 85 15.99 6.43 10.25
C SER A 85 15.01 5.64 9.37
N ILE A 86 15.10 5.83 8.05
CA ILE A 86 14.24 5.15 7.06
C ILE A 86 15.08 4.59 5.91
N SER A 87 14.77 3.37 5.46
CA SER A 87 15.43 2.74 4.32
C SER A 87 14.42 2.28 3.28
N TRP A 88 14.73 2.52 2.02
CA TRP A 88 13.97 2.12 0.85
C TRP A 88 14.80 1.20 -0.04
N ARG A 89 14.27 0.03 -0.33
CA ARG A 89 14.90 -0.89 -1.29
C ARG A 89 14.86 -0.36 -2.73
N ARG A 90 13.83 0.43 -3.05
CA ARG A 90 13.62 1.07 -4.36
C ARG A 90 13.09 2.49 -4.18
N GLY A 91 13.30 3.36 -5.17
CA GLY A 91 12.75 4.72 -5.12
C GLY A 91 11.22 4.72 -5.19
N TYR A 92 10.61 5.67 -4.50
CA TYR A 92 9.16 5.93 -4.50
C TYR A 92 8.89 7.34 -4.98
N ARG A 93 7.78 7.56 -5.67
CA ARG A 93 7.33 8.90 -6.01
C ARG A 93 6.49 9.46 -4.87
N ILE A 94 7.00 10.52 -4.26
CA ILE A 94 6.28 11.25 -3.22
C ILE A 94 5.49 12.36 -3.86
N VAL A 95 4.18 12.30 -3.71
CA VAL A 95 3.23 13.29 -4.22
C VAL A 95 2.73 14.12 -3.03
N PRO A 96 2.70 15.45 -3.12
CA PRO A 96 2.12 16.30 -2.10
C PRO A 96 0.64 15.97 -1.87
N LYS A 97 0.17 16.06 -0.63
CA LYS A 97 -1.26 15.90 -0.29
C LYS A 97 -2.12 16.98 -0.95
N PHE A 98 -1.56 18.20 -1.06
CA PHE A 98 -2.25 19.34 -1.62
C PHE A 98 -1.44 19.95 -2.78
N LEU A 99 -2.12 20.25 -3.88
CA LEU A 99 -1.61 21.00 -5.01
C LEU A 99 -2.49 22.25 -5.19
N PHE A 100 -1.88 23.42 -5.19
CA PHE A 100 -2.59 24.72 -5.32
C PHE A 100 -3.74 24.86 -4.32
N GLY A 101 -3.54 24.42 -3.08
CA GLY A 101 -4.55 24.48 -2.00
C GLY A 101 -5.71 23.50 -2.13
N LYS A 102 -5.65 22.56 -3.07
CA LYS A 102 -6.66 21.50 -3.27
C LYS A 102 -6.04 20.11 -3.10
N PRO A 103 -6.78 19.12 -2.59
CA PRO A 103 -6.32 17.74 -2.54
C PRO A 103 -5.86 17.25 -3.92
N SER A 104 -4.73 16.53 -3.95
CA SER A 104 -4.08 16.11 -5.21
C SER A 104 -4.94 15.18 -6.06
N ASP A 105 -5.79 14.36 -5.44
CA ASP A 105 -6.77 13.49 -6.10
C ASP A 105 -7.85 14.31 -6.82
N ILE A 106 -8.34 15.38 -6.21
CA ILE A 106 -9.30 16.31 -6.85
C ILE A 106 -8.65 17.03 -8.04
N VAL A 107 -7.38 17.44 -7.92
CA VAL A 107 -6.66 18.05 -9.03
C VAL A 107 -6.46 17.04 -10.17
N ALA A 108 -6.08 15.81 -9.85
CA ALA A 108 -5.94 14.73 -10.83
C ALA A 108 -7.28 14.40 -11.53
N ALA A 109 -8.38 14.33 -10.78
CA ALA A 109 -9.73 14.10 -11.34
C ALA A 109 -10.15 15.22 -12.30
N ARG A 110 -9.81 16.48 -12.00
CA ARG A 110 -10.09 17.61 -12.91
C ARG A 110 -9.29 17.57 -14.21
N MET A 111 -8.15 16.89 -14.24
CA MET A 111 -7.36 16.68 -15.44
C MET A 111 -7.78 15.43 -16.23
N ALA A 112 -8.86 14.75 -15.83
CA ALA A 112 -9.30 13.49 -16.48
C ALA A 112 -9.68 13.67 -17.96
N PHE A 113 -10.10 14.88 -18.38
CA PHE A 113 -10.43 15.20 -19.77
C PHE A 113 -9.19 15.35 -20.68
N LEU A 114 -7.99 15.43 -20.10
CA LEU A 114 -6.77 15.58 -20.90
C LEU A 114 -6.32 14.22 -21.47
N PRO A 115 -5.70 14.22 -22.66
CA PRO A 115 -5.08 13.02 -23.20
C PRO A 115 -4.09 12.40 -22.19
N THR A 116 -4.11 11.08 -22.09
CA THR A 116 -3.34 10.32 -21.07
C THR A 116 -1.86 10.71 -21.01
N LYS A 117 -1.20 10.86 -22.16
CA LYS A 117 0.22 11.28 -22.25
C LYS A 117 0.46 12.66 -21.65
N LEU A 118 -0.43 13.62 -21.93
CA LEU A 118 -0.32 14.99 -21.42
C LEU A 118 -0.60 15.01 -19.91
N LYS A 119 -1.58 14.27 -19.44
CA LYS A 119 -1.89 14.11 -18.01
C LYS A 119 -0.68 13.59 -17.24
N PHE A 120 -0.01 12.54 -17.74
CA PHE A 120 1.18 12.00 -17.09
C PHE A 120 2.37 12.97 -17.10
N PHE A 121 2.60 13.64 -18.22
CA PHE A 121 3.64 14.67 -18.30
C PHE A 121 3.41 15.78 -17.27
N LEU A 122 2.21 16.31 -17.18
CA LEU A 122 1.86 17.36 -16.21
C LEU A 122 1.95 16.85 -14.76
N SER A 123 1.57 15.61 -14.49
CA SER A 123 1.70 15.00 -13.17
C SER A 123 3.17 14.83 -12.78
N GLU A 124 4.03 14.36 -13.67
CA GLU A 124 5.47 14.26 -13.40
C GLU A 124 6.13 15.65 -13.23
N LEU A 125 5.73 16.60 -14.03
CA LEU A 125 6.22 17.98 -13.93
C LEU A 125 5.81 18.59 -12.59
N SER A 126 4.55 18.40 -12.17
CA SER A 126 4.07 18.90 -10.88
C SER A 126 4.86 18.29 -9.71
N VAL A 127 5.08 16.97 -9.71
CA VAL A 127 5.89 16.32 -8.67
C VAL A 127 7.32 16.90 -8.64
N LYS A 128 7.94 17.10 -9.79
CA LYS A 128 9.29 17.72 -9.86
C LYS A 128 9.33 19.15 -9.33
N ILE A 129 8.30 19.94 -9.60
CA ILE A 129 8.23 21.35 -9.15
C ILE A 129 7.99 21.41 -7.65
N PHE A 130 7.04 20.63 -7.11
CA PHE A 130 6.64 20.73 -5.70
C PHE A 130 7.52 19.91 -4.76
N SER A 131 7.91 18.69 -5.13
CA SER A 131 8.69 17.80 -4.28
C SER A 131 10.19 17.82 -4.59
N GLY A 132 10.58 18.20 -5.79
CA GLY A 132 11.97 18.11 -6.25
C GLY A 132 12.40 16.68 -6.56
N SER A 133 13.71 16.47 -6.64
CA SER A 133 14.33 15.14 -6.85
C SER A 133 14.56 14.45 -5.50
N ASN A 134 14.31 13.15 -5.42
CA ASN A 134 14.59 12.36 -4.24
C ASN A 134 16.07 12.44 -3.79
N LYS A 135 16.99 12.61 -4.74
CA LYS A 135 18.43 12.78 -4.44
C LYS A 135 18.72 13.96 -3.52
N MET A 136 17.93 15.04 -3.63
CA MET A 136 18.08 16.21 -2.76
C MET A 136 17.81 15.90 -1.28
N TYR A 137 17.16 14.78 -1.01
CA TYR A 137 16.80 14.29 0.32
C TYR A 137 17.64 13.07 0.74
N GLY A 138 18.62 12.65 -0.06
CA GLY A 138 19.37 11.40 0.20
C GLY A 138 18.55 10.13 -0.02
N LEU A 139 17.43 10.22 -0.74
CA LEU A 139 16.52 9.12 -1.04
C LEU A 139 16.75 8.58 -2.45
N GLN A 140 16.47 7.29 -2.66
CA GLN A 140 16.62 6.66 -3.98
C GLN A 140 15.62 7.22 -5.00
N GLU A 141 16.09 7.46 -6.23
CA GLU A 141 15.23 7.86 -7.35
C GLU A 141 14.33 6.70 -7.82
N PRO A 142 13.06 6.97 -8.12
CA PRO A 142 12.18 5.97 -8.71
C PRO A 142 12.62 5.66 -10.15
N LYS A 143 12.79 4.37 -10.45
CA LYS A 143 13.13 3.87 -11.79
C LYS A 143 11.91 3.56 -12.66
N HIS A 144 10.70 3.75 -12.13
CA HIS A 144 9.43 3.42 -12.79
C HIS A 144 8.60 4.68 -13.04
N ALA A 145 7.68 4.62 -14.01
CA ALA A 145 6.73 5.68 -14.28
C ALA A 145 5.77 5.90 -13.10
N ILE A 146 5.20 7.10 -12.99
CA ILE A 146 4.27 7.47 -11.91
C ILE A 146 3.04 6.55 -11.83
N THR A 147 2.67 5.94 -12.95
CA THR A 147 1.52 5.03 -13.09
C THR A 147 1.80 3.57 -12.76
N ALA A 148 3.07 3.18 -12.66
CA ALA A 148 3.43 1.78 -12.45
C ALA A 148 3.17 1.28 -11.03
N THR A 149 3.06 2.19 -10.06
CA THR A 149 2.77 1.88 -8.66
C THR A 149 1.90 2.98 -8.05
N HIS A 150 1.18 2.66 -6.98
CA HIS A 150 0.52 3.70 -6.19
C HIS A 150 1.54 4.74 -5.74
N PRO A 151 1.31 6.03 -6.00
CA PRO A 151 2.18 7.08 -5.50
C PRO A 151 2.11 7.14 -3.97
N THR A 152 3.22 7.48 -3.34
CA THR A 152 3.25 7.76 -1.91
C THR A 152 2.79 9.20 -1.69
N ILE A 153 1.63 9.36 -1.07
CA ILE A 153 1.05 10.69 -0.78
C ILE A 153 1.51 11.12 0.60
N ASN A 154 2.65 11.78 0.66
CA ASN A 154 3.21 12.29 1.92
C ASN A 154 4.26 13.37 1.63
N GLU A 155 3.98 14.61 2.00
CA GLU A 155 4.94 15.71 1.89
C GLU A 155 5.72 15.93 3.20
N GLU A 156 5.17 15.52 4.33
CA GLU A 156 5.78 15.77 5.65
C GLU A 156 7.09 15.00 5.82
N LEU A 157 7.22 13.80 5.24
CA LEU A 157 8.47 13.04 5.27
C LEU A 157 9.64 13.86 4.69
N LEU A 158 9.45 14.47 3.53
CA LEU A 158 10.50 15.27 2.88
C LEU A 158 10.89 16.47 3.74
N TYR A 159 9.91 17.11 4.37
CA TYR A 159 10.14 18.17 5.35
C TYR A 159 10.97 17.65 6.55
N LYS A 160 10.58 16.51 7.15
CA LYS A 160 11.31 15.93 8.28
C LYS A 160 12.74 15.51 7.91
N VAL A 161 12.95 15.01 6.70
CA VAL A 161 14.30 14.70 6.20
C VAL A 161 15.14 15.97 6.09
N ARG A 162 14.63 17.03 5.47
CA ARG A 162 15.35 18.31 5.33
C ARG A 162 15.71 18.95 6.67
N HIS A 163 14.87 18.80 7.66
CA HIS A 163 15.09 19.31 9.03
C HIS A 163 15.90 18.36 9.92
N GLY A 164 16.48 17.29 9.38
CA GLY A 164 17.31 16.36 10.13
C GLY A 164 16.53 15.63 11.27
N LYS A 165 15.24 15.38 11.07
CA LYS A 165 14.39 14.61 12.01
C LYS A 165 14.21 13.16 11.58
N VAL A 166 14.30 12.90 10.27
CA VAL A 166 14.31 11.55 9.70
C VAL A 166 15.56 11.42 8.84
N PHE A 167 16.30 10.32 9.02
CA PHE A 167 17.58 10.06 8.38
C PHE A 167 17.45 8.96 7.34
N PRO A 168 17.52 9.27 6.03
CA PRO A 168 17.57 8.25 4.98
C PRO A 168 18.78 7.34 5.13
N LYS A 169 18.57 6.05 4.88
CA LYS A 169 19.60 5.01 4.89
C LYS A 169 19.59 4.22 3.58
N PRO A 170 20.73 3.66 3.19
CA PRO A 170 20.80 2.71 2.09
C PRO A 170 19.97 1.45 2.36
N ASP A 171 19.95 0.54 1.39
CA ASP A 171 19.33 -0.77 1.56
C ASP A 171 20.12 -1.60 2.60
N ILE A 172 19.41 -2.47 3.30
CA ILE A 172 19.97 -3.32 4.35
C ILE A 172 20.77 -4.44 3.70
N ASP A 173 21.93 -4.73 4.30
CA ASP A 173 22.73 -5.90 3.99
C ASP A 173 22.42 -7.04 4.97
N HIS A 174 22.68 -6.86 6.24
CA HIS A 174 22.40 -7.86 7.27
C HIS A 174 22.19 -7.23 8.65
N PHE A 175 21.75 -8.04 9.61
CA PHE A 175 21.63 -7.69 11.03
C PHE A 175 22.73 -8.36 11.86
N ASP A 176 23.21 -7.64 12.86
CA ASP A 176 24.13 -8.16 13.87
C ASP A 176 23.78 -7.59 15.25
N GLY A 177 23.05 -8.36 16.05
CA GLY A 177 22.52 -7.91 17.32
C GLY A 177 21.58 -6.71 17.16
N LYS A 178 21.91 -5.57 17.74
CA LYS A 178 21.17 -4.32 17.54
C LYS A 178 21.65 -3.49 16.34
N ASN A 179 22.73 -3.92 15.68
CA ASN A 179 23.30 -3.21 14.56
C ASN A 179 22.62 -3.61 13.25
N VAL A 180 22.34 -2.63 12.42
CA VAL A 180 21.91 -2.80 11.04
C VAL A 180 23.07 -2.39 10.14
N HIS A 181 23.56 -3.34 9.34
CA HIS A 181 24.58 -3.11 8.32
C HIS A 181 23.91 -2.78 7.00
N PHE A 182 24.42 -1.76 6.33
CA PHE A 182 23.88 -1.28 5.06
C PHE A 182 24.80 -1.65 3.89
N LYS A 183 24.23 -1.72 2.68
CA LYS A 183 24.97 -2.10 1.45
C LYS A 183 26.09 -1.15 1.05
N ASP A 184 26.14 0.05 1.61
CA ASP A 184 27.25 1.00 1.42
C ASP A 184 28.40 0.79 2.41
N GLY A 185 28.33 -0.25 3.26
CA GLY A 185 29.31 -0.56 4.31
C GLY A 185 29.11 0.22 5.60
N SER A 186 28.17 1.14 5.67
CA SER A 186 27.84 1.81 6.92
C SER A 186 27.05 0.91 7.87
N MET A 187 27.09 1.24 9.15
CA MET A 187 26.40 0.51 10.22
C MET A 187 25.77 1.52 11.19
N GLU A 188 24.63 1.16 11.76
CA GLU A 188 23.98 1.93 12.82
C GLU A 188 23.23 1.01 13.79
N GLU A 189 23.26 1.38 15.07
CA GLU A 189 22.55 0.66 16.13
C GLU A 189 21.13 1.20 16.30
N PHE A 190 20.14 0.28 16.43
CA PHE A 190 18.73 0.61 16.64
C PHE A 190 18.13 -0.16 17.81
N ASP A 191 17.15 0.42 18.48
CA ASP A 191 16.41 -0.19 19.57
C ASP A 191 15.15 -0.89 19.05
N THR A 192 14.52 -0.33 18.01
CA THR A 192 13.31 -0.88 17.38
C THR A 192 13.37 -0.75 15.87
N ILE A 193 12.98 -1.82 15.18
CA ILE A 193 12.72 -1.85 13.74
C ILE A 193 11.22 -1.96 13.50
N ILE A 194 10.68 -1.09 12.64
CA ILE A 194 9.28 -1.13 12.20
C ILE A 194 9.24 -1.42 10.70
N ALA A 195 8.83 -2.63 10.36
CA ALA A 195 8.69 -3.06 8.97
C ALA A 195 7.37 -2.56 8.37
N CYS A 196 7.45 -1.68 7.37
CA CYS A 196 6.32 -1.17 6.60
C CYS A 196 6.37 -1.76 5.18
N THR A 197 6.41 -3.08 5.09
CA THR A 197 6.72 -3.84 3.88
C THR A 197 5.48 -4.41 3.20
N GLY A 198 4.29 -3.94 3.60
CA GLY A 198 3.01 -4.31 3.04
C GLY A 198 2.48 -5.65 3.56
N TYR A 199 1.53 -6.23 2.82
CA TYR A 199 0.77 -7.39 3.27
C TYR A 199 0.82 -8.50 2.24
N ILE A 200 0.56 -9.72 2.70
CA ILE A 200 0.36 -10.89 1.85
C ILE A 200 -1.14 -11.00 1.60
N LEU A 201 -1.51 -11.17 0.34
CA LEU A 201 -2.89 -11.44 -0.03
C LEU A 201 -3.16 -12.93 0.16
N GLU A 202 -4.02 -13.26 1.10
CA GLU A 202 -4.39 -14.64 1.40
C GLU A 202 -5.84 -14.71 1.90
N HIS A 203 -6.50 -15.84 1.64
CA HIS A 203 -7.83 -16.18 2.14
C HIS A 203 -7.75 -17.56 2.80
N PRO A 204 -7.35 -17.67 4.07
CA PRO A 204 -6.98 -18.93 4.73
C PRO A 204 -8.17 -19.86 4.96
N PHE A 205 -9.39 -19.35 4.85
CA PHE A 205 -10.62 -20.14 4.93
C PHE A 205 -10.95 -20.90 3.65
N PHE A 206 -10.25 -20.61 2.53
CA PHE A 206 -10.29 -21.44 1.33
C PHE A 206 -9.13 -22.43 1.33
N ARG A 207 -9.34 -23.59 0.69
CA ARG A 207 -8.23 -24.52 0.42
C ARG A 207 -7.21 -23.83 -0.48
N LYS A 208 -5.92 -24.13 -0.28
CA LYS A 208 -4.80 -23.47 -0.99
C LYS A 208 -4.88 -23.56 -2.51
N ASP A 209 -5.49 -24.63 -3.04
CA ASP A 209 -5.70 -24.89 -4.46
C ASP A 209 -6.98 -24.24 -5.03
N PHE A 210 -7.83 -23.67 -4.18
CA PHE A 210 -9.11 -23.11 -4.60
C PHE A 210 -8.94 -21.77 -5.32
N LEU A 211 -8.13 -20.88 -4.75
CA LEU A 211 -7.76 -19.61 -5.36
C LEU A 211 -6.31 -19.69 -5.84
N ASN A 212 -6.11 -19.60 -7.13
CA ASN A 212 -4.77 -19.64 -7.71
C ASN A 212 -4.09 -18.28 -7.53
N TYR A 213 -3.32 -18.11 -6.44
CA TYR A 213 -2.53 -16.91 -6.20
C TYR A 213 -1.27 -16.95 -7.04
N SER A 214 -1.22 -16.17 -8.11
CA SER A 214 0.00 -15.96 -8.88
C SER A 214 0.61 -14.61 -8.53
N GLU A 215 1.88 -14.63 -8.10
CA GLU A 215 2.66 -13.41 -7.80
C GLU A 215 2.01 -12.43 -6.81
N GLY A 216 1.16 -12.93 -5.91
CA GLY A 216 0.47 -12.11 -4.90
C GLY A 216 -0.82 -11.45 -5.40
N ASP A 217 -1.35 -11.92 -6.51
CA ASP A 217 -2.65 -11.51 -7.05
C ASP A 217 -3.62 -12.70 -7.13
N VAL A 218 -4.93 -12.43 -7.08
CA VAL A 218 -5.99 -13.43 -7.30
C VAL A 218 -6.58 -13.21 -8.68
N PRO A 219 -6.72 -14.23 -9.50
CA PRO A 219 -7.33 -14.13 -10.83
C PRO A 219 -8.85 -13.94 -10.68
N LEU A 220 -9.26 -12.70 -10.44
CA LEU A 220 -10.65 -12.29 -10.34
C LEU A 220 -10.96 -11.31 -11.45
N TYR A 221 -12.08 -11.51 -12.14
CA TYR A 221 -12.58 -10.53 -13.07
C TYR A 221 -12.99 -9.25 -12.31
N LEU A 222 -12.50 -8.10 -12.76
CA LEU A 222 -12.62 -6.80 -12.08
C LEU A 222 -12.20 -6.83 -10.59
N LYS A 223 -11.35 -7.78 -10.16
CA LYS A 223 -10.99 -7.98 -8.75
C LYS A 223 -12.18 -8.28 -7.83
N MET A 224 -13.30 -8.70 -8.37
CA MET A 224 -14.55 -8.92 -7.65
C MET A 224 -15.18 -10.28 -7.94
N LEU A 225 -15.16 -10.75 -9.18
CA LEU A 225 -15.90 -11.92 -9.61
C LEU A 225 -14.96 -13.09 -9.88
N HIS A 226 -15.34 -14.27 -9.40
CA HIS A 226 -14.58 -15.49 -9.64
C HIS A 226 -14.93 -16.08 -11.01
N GLU A 227 -13.93 -16.48 -11.78
CA GLU A 227 -14.08 -16.99 -13.16
C GLU A 227 -15.03 -18.20 -13.30
N LYS A 228 -15.05 -19.09 -12.27
CA LYS A 228 -15.78 -20.37 -12.31
C LYS A 228 -17.03 -20.44 -11.43
N TYR A 229 -17.23 -19.47 -10.57
CA TYR A 229 -18.33 -19.46 -9.59
C TYR A 229 -19.07 -18.13 -9.68
N ASP A 230 -20.24 -18.18 -10.27
CA ASP A 230 -21.16 -17.05 -10.47
C ASP A 230 -21.80 -16.54 -9.17
N ASN A 231 -21.64 -17.28 -8.08
CA ASN A 231 -22.16 -16.96 -6.76
C ASN A 231 -21.06 -16.76 -5.70
N LEU A 232 -19.83 -16.42 -6.14
CA LEU A 232 -18.69 -16.06 -5.28
C LEU A 232 -18.20 -14.66 -5.62
N TYR A 233 -18.23 -13.77 -4.65
CA TYR A 233 -17.88 -12.37 -4.81
C TYR A 233 -16.81 -11.95 -3.80
N PHE A 234 -15.94 -11.01 -4.21
CA PHE A 234 -14.91 -10.43 -3.35
C PHE A 234 -15.10 -8.92 -3.27
N VAL A 235 -15.20 -8.39 -2.07
CA VAL A 235 -15.35 -6.95 -1.82
C VAL A 235 -14.10 -6.42 -1.11
N GLY A 236 -13.64 -5.23 -1.54
CA GLY A 236 -12.45 -4.60 -0.95
C GLY A 236 -11.12 -5.00 -1.60
N MET A 237 -11.13 -5.88 -2.63
CA MET A 237 -9.94 -6.22 -3.43
C MET A 237 -9.67 -5.20 -4.53
N PHE A 238 -10.69 -4.47 -4.92
CA PHE A 238 -10.63 -3.44 -5.91
C PHE A 238 -10.15 -2.13 -5.27
N GLN A 239 -9.12 -1.52 -5.83
CA GLN A 239 -8.58 -0.22 -5.38
C GLN A 239 -8.92 0.84 -6.44
N PRO A 240 -10.09 1.46 -6.37
CA PRO A 240 -10.48 2.48 -7.34
C PRO A 240 -9.60 3.73 -7.18
N LEU A 241 -9.17 4.31 -8.30
CA LEU A 241 -8.52 5.62 -8.31
C LEU A 241 -9.51 6.76 -8.08
N GLY A 242 -10.80 6.49 -8.24
CA GLY A 242 -11.88 7.41 -7.97
C GLY A 242 -13.23 6.73 -8.14
N ILE A 243 -14.23 7.26 -7.48
CA ILE A 243 -15.64 6.87 -7.64
C ILE A 243 -16.39 8.11 -8.13
N LYS A 244 -17.13 7.97 -9.23
CA LYS A 244 -17.98 9.03 -9.76
C LYS A 244 -19.42 8.52 -9.80
N VAL A 245 -20.33 9.30 -9.26
CA VAL A 245 -21.78 9.07 -9.37
C VAL A 245 -22.34 10.05 -10.40
N VAL A 246 -22.96 9.56 -11.44
CA VAL A 246 -23.60 10.37 -12.48
C VAL A 246 -24.98 9.77 -12.76
N ASN A 247 -26.05 10.56 -12.60
CA ASN A 247 -27.43 10.12 -12.84
C ASN A 247 -27.78 8.80 -12.13
N GLU A 248 -27.44 8.70 -10.83
CA GLU A 248 -27.65 7.50 -10.00
C GLU A 248 -26.79 6.26 -10.39
N GLU A 249 -25.96 6.37 -11.42
CA GLU A 249 -25.05 5.32 -11.84
C GLU A 249 -23.67 5.50 -11.17
N ILE A 250 -23.08 4.41 -10.73
CA ILE A 250 -21.77 4.40 -10.09
C ILE A 250 -20.71 4.04 -11.14
N PHE A 251 -19.78 4.95 -11.36
CA PHE A 251 -18.61 4.73 -12.18
C PHE A 251 -17.38 4.59 -11.30
N VAL A 252 -16.57 3.60 -11.58
CA VAL A 252 -15.33 3.35 -10.84
C VAL A 252 -14.15 3.47 -11.80
N THR A 253 -13.21 4.34 -11.47
CA THR A 253 -11.99 4.49 -12.26
C THR A 253 -10.93 3.53 -11.76
N CYS A 254 -10.52 2.58 -12.58
CA CYS A 254 -9.46 1.62 -12.29
C CYS A 254 -8.38 1.75 -13.35
N ARG A 255 -7.15 2.08 -12.94
CA ARG A 255 -5.94 2.10 -13.80
C ARG A 255 -6.11 2.83 -15.12
N ASP A 256 -6.77 3.80 -15.37
CA ASP A 256 -7.01 4.50 -16.65
C ASP A 256 -8.29 4.09 -17.40
N GLN A 257 -9.11 3.23 -16.84
CA GLN A 257 -10.40 2.86 -17.41
C GLN A 257 -11.54 3.29 -16.50
N LEU A 258 -12.56 3.87 -17.07
CA LEU A 258 -13.81 4.14 -16.38
C LEU A 258 -14.73 2.93 -16.58
N VAL A 259 -15.10 2.26 -15.50
CA VAL A 259 -16.01 1.12 -15.53
C VAL A 259 -17.34 1.54 -14.93
N LYS A 260 -18.42 1.40 -15.69
CA LYS A 260 -19.77 1.57 -15.21
C LYS A 260 -20.20 0.29 -14.49
N LEU A 261 -20.65 0.42 -13.25
CA LEU A 261 -21.27 -0.69 -12.53
C LEU A 261 -22.76 -0.69 -12.90
N HIS A 262 -23.17 -1.65 -13.71
CA HIS A 262 -24.57 -1.92 -14.00
C HIS A 262 -25.21 -2.75 -12.90
N ASP A 263 -26.50 -2.57 -12.66
CA ASP A 263 -27.29 -3.52 -11.91
C ASP A 263 -27.20 -4.89 -12.61
N TYR A 264 -26.76 -5.90 -11.88
CA TYR A 264 -26.53 -7.24 -12.42
C TYR A 264 -27.87 -7.95 -12.66
N ASN A 265 -28.36 -7.86 -13.87
CA ASN A 265 -29.52 -8.63 -14.38
C ASN A 265 -29.12 -9.86 -15.23
N GLY A 266 -27.92 -10.38 -15.05
CA GLY A 266 -27.49 -11.63 -15.71
C GLY A 266 -26.80 -11.48 -17.07
N ASP A 267 -26.86 -10.32 -17.70
CA ASP A 267 -26.19 -10.03 -18.97
C ASP A 267 -25.14 -8.95 -18.77
N MET A 268 -23.86 -9.35 -18.65
CA MET A 268 -22.76 -8.40 -18.62
C MET A 268 -22.39 -7.98 -20.05
N GLU A 269 -22.95 -6.90 -20.54
CA GLU A 269 -22.33 -6.12 -21.59
C GLU A 269 -21.37 -5.11 -20.94
N THR A 270 -20.10 -5.34 -21.10
CA THR A 270 -19.06 -4.38 -20.71
C THR A 270 -18.83 -3.43 -21.87
N ASP A 271 -19.45 -2.27 -21.83
CA ASP A 271 -19.06 -1.16 -22.69
C ASP A 271 -17.77 -0.53 -22.13
N PHE A 272 -16.66 -0.85 -22.77
CA PHE A 272 -15.40 -0.15 -22.56
C PHE A 272 -15.42 1.13 -23.40
N TYR A 273 -15.36 2.27 -22.75
CA TYR A 273 -15.08 3.52 -23.43
C TYR A 273 -13.55 3.72 -23.48
N GLU A 274 -13.02 3.78 -24.71
CA GLU A 274 -11.62 4.15 -24.99
C GLU A 274 -11.29 5.60 -24.64
#